data_440c6c601bc7a5aea832f8d42854d8bc
#
_entry.id   440c6c601bc7a5aea832f8d42854d8bc
#
_cell.length_a   1.000
_cell.length_b   1.000
_cell.length_c   1.000
_cell.angle_alpha   90.00
_cell.angle_beta   90.00
_cell.angle_gamma   90.00
#
_symmetry.space_group_name_H-M   'P 1'
#
loop_
_entity.id
_entity.type
_entity.pdbx_description
1 polymer ?
#
loop_
_entity_poly.entity_id
_entity_poly.type
_entity_poly.pdbx_seq_one_letter_code
_entity_poly.pdbx_strand_id
1 'polypeptide(L)'
;MLSRYWLLALAGVAVLIAVPLMMVNDEKEILKQLERLRDLAEITSAESGIQQLTRTREIARHFTDYTLYDLTSAGYGITEVPDHHELERIILSARNRITALEIGLDDPVVDIEGDTARVTLRGTALGSVRGEPGQFLDIHTIEVQLRKQDGDWLVSGARHLRDERAP
;
A
#
# COMPACT_ATOMS: atom_id res chain seq x y z
N MET A 1 -39.04 31.32 -17.23
CA MET A 1 -38.41 30.04 -17.67
C MET A 1 -36.90 30.04 -17.62
N LEU A 2 -36.22 31.11 -17.31
CA LEU A 2 -34.74 31.20 -17.23
C LEU A 2 -34.12 30.63 -15.93
N SER A 3 -34.88 30.43 -14.84
CA SER A 3 -34.31 30.04 -13.52
C SER A 3 -33.86 28.57 -13.39
N ARG A 4 -34.43 27.66 -14.19
CA ARG A 4 -34.09 26.21 -14.13
C ARG A 4 -32.74 25.89 -14.77
N TYR A 5 -32.37 26.59 -15.81
CA TYR A 5 -31.07 26.37 -16.49
C TYR A 5 -29.88 26.93 -15.68
N TRP A 6 -30.10 27.98 -14.87
CA TRP A 6 -29.11 28.55 -13.99
C TRP A 6 -28.74 27.57 -12.85
N LEU A 7 -29.75 26.88 -12.29
CA LEU A 7 -29.52 25.86 -11.26
C LEU A 7 -28.78 24.64 -11.81
N LEU A 8 -29.06 24.24 -13.07
CA LEU A 8 -28.34 23.14 -13.72
C LEU A 8 -26.91 23.56 -14.07
N ALA A 9 -26.65 24.79 -14.48
CA ALA A 9 -25.31 25.31 -14.73
C ALA A 9 -24.51 25.43 -13.44
N LEU A 10 -25.10 25.92 -12.34
CA LEU A 10 -24.47 25.95 -11.02
C LEU A 10 -24.15 24.56 -10.48
N ALA A 11 -25.05 23.59 -10.65
CA ALA A 11 -24.81 22.20 -10.26
C ALA A 11 -23.67 21.58 -11.09
N GLY A 12 -23.61 21.84 -12.40
CA GLY A 12 -22.52 21.39 -13.27
C GLY A 12 -21.16 21.99 -12.90
N VAL A 13 -21.10 23.29 -12.56
CA VAL A 13 -19.86 23.94 -12.09
C VAL A 13 -19.45 23.41 -10.71
N ALA A 14 -20.39 23.18 -9.80
CA ALA A 14 -20.11 22.62 -8.49
C ALA A 14 -19.51 21.20 -8.59
N VAL A 15 -20.01 20.37 -9.50
CA VAL A 15 -19.44 19.03 -9.77
C VAL A 15 -18.04 19.12 -10.38
N LEU A 16 -17.81 20.03 -11.32
CA LEU A 16 -16.50 20.24 -11.96
C LEU A 16 -15.42 20.74 -10.98
N ILE A 17 -15.81 21.41 -9.90
CA ILE A 17 -14.88 21.90 -8.85
C ILE A 17 -14.73 20.84 -7.75
N ALA A 18 -15.80 20.10 -7.40
CA ALA A 18 -15.79 19.11 -6.34
C ALA A 18 -14.94 17.88 -6.70
N VAL A 19 -14.97 17.41 -7.94
CA VAL A 19 -14.22 16.23 -8.39
C VAL A 19 -12.70 16.40 -8.22
N PRO A 20 -12.04 17.47 -8.71
CA PRO A 20 -10.62 17.65 -8.50
C PRO A 20 -10.23 17.88 -7.03
N LEU A 21 -11.10 18.51 -6.22
CA LEU A 21 -10.85 18.66 -4.78
C LEU A 21 -10.92 17.33 -4.03
N MET A 22 -11.82 16.43 -4.40
CA MET A 22 -11.90 15.08 -3.85
C MET A 22 -10.66 14.27 -4.25
N MET A 23 -10.21 14.34 -5.50
CA MET A 23 -9.01 13.64 -5.96
C MET A 23 -7.75 14.07 -5.22
N VAL A 24 -7.57 15.37 -4.96
CA VAL A 24 -6.42 15.88 -4.18
C VAL A 24 -6.45 15.40 -2.73
N ASN A 25 -7.65 15.22 -2.16
CA ASN A 25 -7.78 14.67 -0.81
C ASN A 25 -7.47 13.17 -0.79
N ASP A 26 -8.00 12.41 -1.75
CA ASP A 26 -7.77 10.98 -1.90
C ASP A 26 -6.28 10.65 -2.11
N GLU A 27 -5.57 11.41 -2.93
CA GLU A 27 -4.12 11.25 -3.11
C GLU A 27 -3.36 11.38 -1.78
N LYS A 28 -3.67 12.42 -0.99
CA LYS A 28 -3.06 12.62 0.32
C LYS A 28 -3.40 11.49 1.30
N GLU A 29 -4.63 11.01 1.28
CA GLU A 29 -5.07 9.89 2.11
C GLU A 29 -4.34 8.60 1.74
N ILE A 30 -4.20 8.31 0.44
CA ILE A 30 -3.46 7.15 -0.07
C ILE A 30 -1.99 7.21 0.38
N LEU A 31 -1.31 8.34 0.18
CA LEU A 31 0.09 8.50 0.59
C LEU A 31 0.26 8.35 2.11
N LYS A 32 -0.62 8.97 2.90
CA LYS A 32 -0.63 8.81 4.35
C LYS A 32 -0.88 7.37 4.79
N GLN A 33 -1.74 6.64 4.07
CA GLN A 33 -2.01 5.23 4.30
C GLN A 33 -0.74 4.38 4.08
N LEU A 34 -0.01 4.62 3.00
CA LEU A 34 1.23 3.91 2.71
C LEU A 34 2.34 4.23 3.72
N GLU A 35 2.46 5.50 4.14
CA GLU A 35 3.38 5.89 5.22
C GLU A 35 3.04 5.18 6.53
N ARG A 36 1.77 5.10 6.88
CA ARG A 36 1.32 4.39 8.09
C ARG A 36 1.64 2.91 8.03
N LEU A 37 1.42 2.27 6.88
CA LEU A 37 1.80 0.87 6.67
C LEU A 37 3.30 0.66 6.80
N ARG A 38 4.12 1.55 6.24
CA ARG A 38 5.57 1.56 6.40
C ARG A 38 5.94 1.58 7.88
N ASP A 39 5.44 2.57 8.64
CA ASP A 39 5.75 2.74 10.06
C ASP A 39 5.34 1.52 10.91
N LEU A 40 4.22 0.87 10.57
CA LEU A 40 3.77 -0.36 11.21
C LEU A 40 4.64 -1.58 10.84
N ALA A 41 5.14 -1.63 9.60
CA ALA A 41 5.95 -2.74 9.10
C ALA A 41 7.39 -2.69 9.61
N GLU A 42 7.95 -1.51 9.85
CA GLU A 42 9.31 -1.33 10.36
C GLU A 42 9.54 -2.02 11.71
N ILE A 43 10.77 -2.53 11.90
CA ILE A 43 11.22 -3.20 13.13
C ILE A 43 12.49 -2.50 13.59
N THR A 44 12.35 -1.57 14.54
CA THR A 44 13.45 -0.76 15.06
C THR A 44 14.02 -1.28 16.39
N SER A 45 13.26 -2.14 17.08
CA SER A 45 13.64 -2.73 18.36
C SER A 45 13.00 -4.11 18.54
N ALA A 46 13.56 -4.89 19.48
CA ALA A 46 12.96 -6.17 19.85
C ALA A 46 11.53 -5.99 20.36
N GLU A 47 10.59 -6.67 19.73
CA GLU A 47 9.17 -6.65 20.10
C GLU A 47 8.82 -7.90 20.92
N SER A 48 7.95 -7.73 21.93
CA SER A 48 7.34 -8.87 22.60
C SER A 48 6.34 -9.58 21.67
N GLY A 49 6.04 -10.86 21.93
CA GLY A 49 5.07 -11.61 21.13
C GLY A 49 3.69 -10.94 21.06
N ILE A 50 3.26 -10.27 22.14
CA ILE A 50 1.99 -9.53 22.18
C ILE A 50 2.06 -8.30 21.25
N GLN A 51 3.17 -7.57 21.27
CA GLN A 51 3.35 -6.40 20.38
C GLN A 51 3.38 -6.81 18.91
N GLN A 52 4.09 -7.90 18.58
CA GLN A 52 4.12 -8.45 17.23
C GLN A 52 2.72 -8.83 16.74
N LEU A 53 1.93 -9.51 17.56
CA LEU A 53 0.58 -9.93 17.22
C LEU A 53 -0.35 -8.71 17.03
N THR A 54 -0.25 -7.70 17.90
CA THR A 54 -1.06 -6.48 17.80
C THR A 54 -0.72 -5.72 16.52
N ARG A 55 0.56 -5.51 16.22
CA ARG A 55 1.00 -4.84 14.99
C ARG A 55 0.61 -5.63 13.74
N THR A 56 0.74 -6.96 13.76
CA THR A 56 0.31 -7.82 12.66
C THR A 56 -1.17 -7.62 12.32
N ARG A 57 -2.03 -7.60 13.31
CA ARG A 57 -3.47 -7.35 13.12
C ARG A 57 -3.75 -5.93 12.64
N GLU A 58 -3.00 -4.96 13.16
CA GLU A 58 -3.13 -3.57 12.73
C GLU A 58 -2.73 -3.41 11.27
N ILE A 59 -1.63 -4.02 10.83
CA ILE A 59 -1.22 -4.05 9.42
C ILE A 59 -2.32 -4.69 8.56
N ALA A 60 -2.82 -5.86 8.94
CA ALA A 60 -3.82 -6.60 8.16
C ALA A 60 -5.10 -5.79 7.90
N ARG A 61 -5.52 -4.93 8.83
CA ARG A 61 -6.70 -4.05 8.67
C ARG A 61 -6.58 -3.01 7.54
N HIS A 62 -5.37 -2.74 7.08
CA HIS A 62 -5.10 -1.82 5.98
C HIS A 62 -5.17 -2.49 4.59
N PHE A 63 -5.54 -3.77 4.56
CA PHE A 63 -5.69 -4.56 3.34
C PHE A 63 -7.16 -4.97 3.13
N THR A 64 -7.53 -5.22 1.89
CA THR A 64 -8.80 -5.87 1.56
C THR A 64 -8.79 -7.34 2.01
N ASP A 65 -9.96 -7.98 2.18
CA ASP A 65 -10.04 -9.39 2.56
C ASP A 65 -9.28 -10.30 1.60
N TYR A 66 -9.35 -10.00 0.30
CA TYR A 66 -8.61 -10.71 -0.73
C TYR A 66 -7.54 -9.80 -1.31
N THR A 67 -6.29 -10.27 -1.37
CA THR A 67 -5.19 -9.54 -1.97
C THR A 67 -4.43 -10.39 -2.98
N LEU A 68 -3.93 -9.73 -4.04
CA LEU A 68 -3.17 -10.36 -5.12
C LEU A 68 -1.78 -9.75 -5.24
N TYR A 69 -0.76 -10.59 -5.20
CA TYR A 69 0.63 -10.17 -5.39
C TYR A 69 1.20 -10.79 -6.66
N ASP A 70 1.57 -9.96 -7.63
CA ASP A 70 2.26 -10.39 -8.85
C ASP A 70 3.75 -10.07 -8.76
N LEU A 71 4.53 -11.08 -8.47
CA LEU A 71 5.98 -11.02 -8.34
C LEU A 71 6.69 -11.76 -9.50
N THR A 72 5.99 -12.00 -10.61
CA THR A 72 6.52 -12.74 -11.78
C THR A 72 7.76 -12.07 -12.36
N SER A 73 7.80 -10.75 -12.42
CA SER A 73 8.95 -10.00 -12.92
C SER A 73 10.18 -10.09 -12.01
N ALA A 74 10.00 -10.45 -10.72
CA ALA A 74 11.06 -10.74 -9.76
C ALA A 74 11.42 -12.25 -9.70
N GLY A 75 10.75 -13.09 -10.49
CA GLY A 75 11.02 -14.53 -10.56
C GLY A 75 10.23 -15.38 -9.54
N TYR A 76 9.25 -14.82 -8.82
CA TYR A 76 8.51 -15.56 -7.78
C TYR A 76 7.11 -16.03 -8.19
N GLY A 77 6.47 -15.43 -9.19
CA GLY A 77 5.12 -15.79 -9.63
C GLY A 77 4.01 -14.98 -8.96
N ILE A 78 2.77 -15.44 -9.09
CA ILE A 78 1.57 -14.79 -8.54
C ILE A 78 1.18 -15.50 -7.24
N THR A 79 0.91 -14.73 -6.20
CA THR A 79 0.44 -15.23 -4.90
C THR A 79 -0.90 -14.58 -4.56
N GLU A 80 -1.89 -15.41 -4.27
CA GLU A 80 -3.20 -15.00 -3.78
C GLU A 80 -3.25 -15.18 -2.27
N VAL A 81 -3.75 -14.17 -1.57
CA VAL A 81 -4.01 -14.21 -0.13
C VAL A 81 -5.51 -14.07 0.06
N PRO A 82 -6.20 -15.17 0.41
CA PRO A 82 -7.66 -15.27 0.31
C PRO A 82 -8.41 -14.55 1.43
N ASP A 83 -7.77 -14.29 2.57
CA ASP A 83 -8.41 -13.65 3.71
C ASP A 83 -7.40 -13.01 4.69
N HIS A 84 -7.90 -12.24 5.64
CA HIS A 84 -7.09 -11.61 6.68
C HIS A 84 -6.34 -12.60 7.59
N HIS A 85 -6.87 -13.80 7.85
CA HIS A 85 -6.17 -14.78 8.68
C HIS A 85 -4.91 -15.29 8.01
N GLU A 86 -4.99 -15.57 6.72
CA GLU A 86 -3.82 -15.96 5.94
C GLU A 86 -2.81 -14.82 5.84
N LEU A 87 -3.27 -13.57 5.65
CA LEU A 87 -2.42 -12.40 5.65
C LEU A 87 -1.70 -12.21 7.00
N GLU A 88 -2.44 -12.29 8.12
CA GLU A 88 -1.85 -12.20 9.46
C GLU A 88 -0.79 -13.30 9.69
N ARG A 89 -1.06 -14.52 9.23
CA ARG A 89 -0.11 -15.64 9.34
C ARG A 89 1.18 -15.37 8.57
N ILE A 90 1.08 -14.83 7.35
CA ILE A 90 2.23 -14.47 6.51
C ILE A 90 3.04 -13.35 7.17
N ILE A 91 2.38 -12.27 7.60
CA ILE A 91 3.03 -11.13 8.25
C ILE A 91 3.73 -11.56 9.54
N LEU A 92 3.05 -12.34 10.39
CA LEU A 92 3.63 -12.83 11.64
C LEU A 92 4.84 -13.74 11.40
N SER A 93 4.77 -14.61 10.39
CA SER A 93 5.87 -15.48 9.99
C SER A 93 7.10 -14.65 9.53
N ALA A 94 6.88 -13.61 8.72
CA ALA A 94 7.94 -12.71 8.29
C ALA A 94 8.56 -11.95 9.48
N ARG A 95 7.74 -11.36 10.37
CA ARG A 95 8.20 -10.63 11.56
C ARG A 95 9.00 -11.52 12.53
N ASN A 96 8.66 -12.79 12.65
CA ASN A 96 9.43 -13.73 13.48
C ASN A 96 10.84 -14.03 12.94
N ARG A 97 11.05 -13.86 11.64
CA ARG A 97 12.34 -14.10 10.98
C ARG A 97 13.21 -12.85 10.89
N ILE A 98 12.60 -11.69 10.76
CA ILE A 98 13.27 -10.39 10.60
C ILE A 98 13.51 -9.79 11.99
N THR A 99 14.73 -9.37 12.27
CA THR A 99 15.13 -8.78 13.56
C THR A 99 15.27 -7.26 13.51
N ALA A 100 15.49 -6.71 12.33
CA ALA A 100 15.48 -5.27 12.05
C ALA A 100 14.97 -5.05 10.63
N LEU A 101 14.16 -4.01 10.41
CA LEU A 101 13.63 -3.64 9.11
C LEU A 101 13.39 -2.13 9.05
N GLU A 102 14.01 -1.49 8.09
CA GLU A 102 13.77 -0.10 7.70
C GLU A 102 13.24 -0.08 6.27
N ILE A 103 12.22 0.73 6.00
CA ILE A 103 11.53 0.78 4.71
C ILE A 103 11.54 2.21 4.17
N GLY A 104 12.07 2.38 2.96
CA GLY A 104 11.95 3.62 2.18
C GLY A 104 10.82 3.50 1.15
N LEU A 105 10.08 4.59 0.96
CA LEU A 105 9.07 4.73 -0.09
C LEU A 105 9.40 6.01 -0.87
N ASP A 106 10.05 5.86 -2.01
CA ASP A 106 10.57 6.98 -2.79
C ASP A 106 9.78 7.19 -4.08
N ASP A 107 9.67 8.44 -4.50
CA ASP A 107 9.08 8.88 -5.77
C ASP A 107 7.67 8.32 -6.04
N PRO A 108 6.71 8.41 -5.12
CA PRO A 108 5.38 7.88 -5.33
C PRO A 108 4.63 8.66 -6.43
N VAL A 109 4.08 7.92 -7.38
CA VAL A 109 3.18 8.44 -8.43
C VAL A 109 1.82 7.78 -8.24
N VAL A 110 0.80 8.58 -7.96
CA VAL A 110 -0.57 8.12 -7.67
C VAL A 110 -1.45 8.33 -8.89
N ASP A 111 -2.15 7.28 -9.30
CA ASP A 111 -3.16 7.28 -10.35
C ASP A 111 -4.48 6.76 -9.77
N ILE A 112 -5.54 7.60 -9.81
CA ILE A 112 -6.83 7.32 -9.18
C ILE A 112 -7.91 7.24 -10.24
N GLU A 113 -8.64 6.12 -10.26
CA GLU A 113 -9.79 5.88 -11.13
C GLU A 113 -11.02 5.45 -10.29
N GLY A 114 -11.86 6.42 -9.92
CA GLY A 114 -13.02 6.17 -9.06
C GLY A 114 -12.63 5.63 -7.69
N ASP A 115 -13.07 4.42 -7.35
CA ASP A 115 -12.79 3.75 -6.08
C ASP A 115 -11.54 2.84 -6.14
N THR A 116 -10.73 2.97 -7.17
CA THR A 116 -9.46 2.25 -7.32
C THR A 116 -8.31 3.21 -7.51
N ALA A 117 -7.15 2.86 -6.98
CA ALA A 117 -5.92 3.62 -7.17
C ALA A 117 -4.73 2.69 -7.40
N ARG A 118 -3.75 3.21 -8.13
CA ARG A 118 -2.43 2.59 -8.33
C ARG A 118 -1.36 3.57 -7.88
N VAL A 119 -0.43 3.09 -7.07
CA VAL A 119 0.72 3.88 -6.65
C VAL A 119 1.98 3.18 -7.11
N THR A 120 2.67 3.78 -8.05
CA THR A 120 3.99 3.33 -8.47
C THR A 120 5.04 4.05 -7.65
N LEU A 121 5.93 3.31 -7.02
CA LEU A 121 6.99 3.86 -6.19
C LEU A 121 8.24 2.96 -6.20
N ARG A 122 9.37 3.52 -5.77
CA ARG A 122 10.57 2.76 -5.45
C ARG A 122 10.54 2.39 -3.97
N GLY A 123 10.45 1.09 -3.69
CA GLY A 123 10.56 0.54 -2.34
C GLY A 123 12.00 0.16 -2.04
N THR A 124 12.49 0.54 -0.86
CA THR A 124 13.78 0.11 -0.32
C THR A 124 13.53 -0.62 0.99
N ALA A 125 14.14 -1.78 1.17
CA ALA A 125 14.10 -2.53 2.43
C ALA A 125 15.52 -2.84 2.88
N LEU A 126 15.91 -2.29 4.03
CA LEU A 126 17.17 -2.59 4.70
C LEU A 126 16.85 -3.35 5.99
N GLY A 127 17.41 -4.53 6.17
CA GLY A 127 17.06 -5.33 7.32
C GLY A 127 18.06 -6.42 7.69
N SER A 128 17.72 -7.17 8.75
CA SER A 128 18.49 -8.30 9.24
C SER A 128 17.57 -9.49 9.49
N VAL A 129 18.04 -10.68 9.16
CA VAL A 129 17.33 -11.94 9.36
C VAL A 129 17.92 -12.70 10.55
N ARG A 130 17.07 -13.29 11.36
CA ARG A 130 17.46 -14.07 12.54
C ARG A 130 18.35 -15.26 12.14
N GLY A 131 19.55 -15.31 12.72
CA GLY A 131 20.50 -16.39 12.48
C GLY A 131 21.33 -16.24 11.22
N GLU A 132 21.15 -15.18 10.45
CA GLU A 132 21.97 -14.86 9.29
C GLU A 132 22.94 -13.71 9.61
N PRO A 133 24.23 -13.80 9.22
CA PRO A 133 25.18 -12.72 9.43
C PRO A 133 24.92 -11.59 8.41
N GLY A 134 25.01 -10.33 8.88
CA GLY A 134 24.91 -9.14 8.03
C GLY A 134 23.50 -8.61 7.87
N GLN A 135 23.40 -7.66 6.95
CA GLN A 135 22.15 -7.01 6.58
C GLN A 135 21.86 -7.28 5.10
N PHE A 136 20.59 -7.39 4.74
CA PHE A 136 20.15 -7.37 3.36
C PHE A 136 19.74 -5.95 2.96
N LEU A 137 19.86 -5.66 1.69
CA LEU A 137 19.32 -4.45 1.06
C LEU A 137 18.59 -4.85 -0.22
N ASP A 138 17.29 -4.63 -0.25
CA ASP A 138 16.45 -4.85 -1.41
C ASP A 138 15.90 -3.52 -1.93
N ILE A 139 15.97 -3.31 -3.24
CA ILE A 139 15.43 -2.10 -3.91
C ILE A 139 14.62 -2.57 -5.11
N HIS A 140 13.34 -2.23 -5.12
CA HIS A 140 12.42 -2.62 -6.17
C HIS A 140 11.48 -1.49 -6.58
N THR A 141 11.18 -1.40 -7.86
CA THR A 141 10.05 -0.62 -8.33
C THR A 141 8.78 -1.47 -8.22
N ILE A 142 7.82 -0.99 -7.46
CA ILE A 142 6.57 -1.67 -7.19
C ILE A 142 5.36 -0.80 -7.54
N GLU A 143 4.29 -1.45 -7.95
CA GLU A 143 2.97 -0.84 -8.07
C GLU A 143 2.09 -1.41 -6.96
N VAL A 144 1.62 -0.56 -6.07
CA VAL A 144 0.64 -0.90 -5.03
C VAL A 144 -0.75 -0.57 -5.55
N GLN A 145 -1.66 -1.53 -5.46
CA GLN A 145 -3.04 -1.39 -5.86
C GLN A 145 -3.90 -1.17 -4.61
N LEU A 146 -4.76 -0.15 -4.65
CA LEU A 146 -5.66 0.18 -3.56
C LEU A 146 -7.12 0.22 -4.05
N ARG A 147 -8.03 -0.05 -3.13
CA ARG A 147 -9.47 0.05 -3.34
C ARG A 147 -10.12 0.80 -2.19
N LYS A 148 -11.01 1.72 -2.50
CA LYS A 148 -11.80 2.44 -1.51
C LYS A 148 -12.97 1.56 -1.06
N GLN A 149 -13.05 1.30 0.25
CA GLN A 149 -14.14 0.54 0.87
C GLN A 149 -14.59 1.27 2.15
N ASP A 150 -15.88 1.54 2.26
CA ASP A 150 -16.48 2.26 3.39
C ASP A 150 -15.83 3.62 3.72
N GLY A 151 -15.25 4.26 2.69
CA GLY A 151 -14.57 5.54 2.81
C GLY A 151 -13.05 5.46 3.01
N ASP A 152 -12.50 4.28 3.32
CA ASP A 152 -11.07 4.06 3.55
C ASP A 152 -10.39 3.45 2.33
N TRP A 153 -9.15 3.87 2.05
CA TRP A 153 -8.31 3.27 1.04
C TRP A 153 -7.57 2.06 1.59
N LEU A 154 -7.87 0.86 1.09
CA LEU A 154 -7.25 -0.40 1.49
C LEU A 154 -6.38 -0.97 0.38
N VAL A 155 -5.24 -1.56 0.74
CA VAL A 155 -4.37 -2.24 -0.22
C VAL A 155 -5.06 -3.53 -0.69
N SER A 156 -5.25 -3.66 -2.01
CA SER A 156 -5.84 -4.84 -2.64
C SER A 156 -4.80 -5.73 -3.34
N GLY A 157 -3.56 -5.27 -3.45
CA GLY A 157 -2.49 -6.04 -4.03
C GLY A 157 -1.24 -5.22 -4.30
N ALA A 158 -0.24 -5.91 -4.82
CA ALA A 158 0.98 -5.27 -5.29
C ALA A 158 1.58 -6.05 -6.47
N ARG A 159 2.28 -5.34 -7.32
CA ARG A 159 2.99 -5.90 -8.47
C ARG A 159 4.43 -5.39 -8.50
N HIS A 160 5.38 -6.30 -8.70
CA HIS A 160 6.75 -5.92 -8.99
C HIS A 160 6.86 -5.46 -10.44
N LEU A 161 7.43 -4.29 -10.65
CA LEU A 161 7.71 -3.77 -12.00
C LEU A 161 9.17 -4.03 -12.35
N ARG A 162 9.40 -4.53 -13.58
CA ARG A 162 10.76 -4.71 -14.08
C ARG A 162 11.36 -3.32 -14.32
N ASP A 163 12.53 -3.08 -13.77
CA ASP A 163 13.32 -1.90 -14.14
C ASP A 163 13.74 -2.01 -15.61
N GLU A 164 13.11 -1.22 -16.48
CA GLU A 164 13.48 -1.15 -17.90
C GLU A 164 14.89 -0.56 -18.15
N ARG A 165 15.60 -0.19 -17.09
CA ARG A 165 16.92 0.43 -17.14
C ARG A 165 18.06 -0.44 -16.63
N ALA A 166 17.82 -1.72 -16.37
CA ALA A 166 18.92 -2.67 -16.15
C ALA A 166 19.53 -3.04 -17.52
N PRO A 167 20.83 -2.77 -17.77
CA PRO A 167 21.49 -3.07 -19.01
C PRO A 167 21.61 -4.59 -19.26
#